data_bd61f0300507bcc93957afff5d85744c
#
_entry.id   bd61f0300507bcc93957afff5d85744c
#
_cell.length_a   1.000
_cell.length_b   1.000
_cell.length_c   1.000
_cell.angle_alpha   90.00
_cell.angle_beta   90.00
_cell.angle_gamma   90.00
#
_symmetry.space_group_name_H-M   'P 1'
#
loop_
_entity.id
_entity.type
_entity.pdbx_description
1 polymer ?
#
loop_
_entity_poly.entity_id
_entity_poly.type
_entity_poly.pdbx_seq_one_letter_code
_entity_poly.pdbx_strand_id
1 'polypeptide(L)'
;MLKVKIAGNEFEAIVSGVANDALWGGRESKSITLTMDYETAAATFADDVPWSILYQPSDYYDPETQQMVTPPVEEYDNSDYCILGDITVHRDGTVTVKMGKPTGEELYNILKEAAESEPTAEV
;
A
#
# COMPACT_ATOMS: atom_id res chain seq x y z
N MET A 1 13.09 -2.39 -9.95
CA MET A 1 13.14 -2.65 -8.51
C MET A 1 12.02 -1.88 -7.83
N LEU A 2 11.28 -2.55 -6.96
CA LEU A 2 10.19 -1.92 -6.23
C LEU A 2 10.58 -1.70 -4.79
N LYS A 3 10.15 -0.56 -4.25
CA LYS A 3 10.24 -0.26 -2.82
C LYS A 3 8.89 0.25 -2.34
N VAL A 4 8.63 0.09 -1.06
CA VAL A 4 7.49 0.70 -0.39
C VAL A 4 8.01 1.81 0.50
N LYS A 5 7.40 2.99 0.39
CA LYS A 5 7.71 4.14 1.22
C LYS A 5 6.57 4.34 2.21
N ILE A 6 6.87 4.24 3.49
CA ILE A 6 5.88 4.37 4.55
C ILE A 6 6.55 4.94 5.80
N ALA A 7 5.88 5.88 6.46
CA ALA A 7 6.37 6.52 7.69
C ALA A 7 7.78 7.11 7.54
N GLY A 8 8.10 7.62 6.34
CA GLY A 8 9.41 8.22 6.08
C GLY A 8 10.52 7.23 5.78
N ASN A 9 10.24 5.94 5.75
CA ASN A 9 11.22 4.89 5.47
C ASN A 9 10.90 4.22 4.13
N GLU A 10 11.96 3.69 3.49
CA GLU A 10 11.84 2.96 2.23
C GLU A 10 12.31 1.53 2.45
N PHE A 11 11.53 0.58 1.97
CA PHE A 11 11.82 -0.84 2.10
C PHE A 11 11.72 -1.52 0.74
N GLU A 12 12.71 -2.36 0.39
CA GLU A 12 12.58 -3.21 -0.78
C GLU A 12 11.42 -4.18 -0.55
N ALA A 13 10.57 -4.34 -1.56
CA ALA A 13 9.37 -5.14 -1.41
C ALA A 13 8.94 -5.77 -2.73
N ILE A 14 8.20 -6.86 -2.61
CA ILE A 14 7.48 -7.46 -3.71
C ILE A 14 6.01 -7.16 -3.45
N VAL A 15 5.34 -6.52 -4.40
CA VAL A 15 3.94 -6.12 -4.25
C VAL A 15 3.11 -6.81 -5.32
N SER A 16 2.02 -7.45 -4.90
CA SER A 16 1.05 -8.04 -5.81
C SER A 16 -0.35 -7.57 -5.45
N GLY A 17 -1.21 -7.38 -6.46
CA GLY A 17 -2.56 -6.89 -6.25
C GLY A 17 -3.61 -7.92 -6.58
N VAL A 18 -4.74 -7.85 -5.86
CA VAL A 18 -5.94 -8.65 -6.12
C VAL A 18 -7.11 -7.69 -6.23
N ALA A 19 -7.77 -7.69 -7.39
CA ALA A 19 -8.87 -6.76 -7.63
C ALA A 19 -10.13 -7.10 -6.82
N ASN A 20 -10.29 -8.37 -6.45
CA ASN A 20 -11.48 -8.83 -5.75
C ASN A 20 -11.07 -9.98 -4.84
N ASP A 21 -10.73 -9.66 -3.60
CA ASP A 21 -10.22 -10.65 -2.65
C ASP A 21 -11.39 -11.36 -1.98
N ALA A 22 -11.71 -12.55 -2.47
CA ALA A 22 -12.83 -13.34 -1.98
C ALA A 22 -12.70 -13.70 -0.50
N LEU A 23 -11.48 -13.80 0.01
CA LEU A 23 -11.23 -14.12 1.42
C LEU A 23 -11.34 -12.90 2.33
N TRP A 24 -11.56 -11.73 1.76
CA TRP A 24 -11.61 -10.48 2.50
C TRP A 24 -12.76 -9.60 2.03
N GLY A 25 -13.92 -10.19 1.89
CA GLY A 25 -15.13 -9.46 1.55
C GLY A 25 -15.19 -8.89 0.14
N GLY A 26 -14.34 -9.39 -0.76
CA GLY A 26 -14.32 -8.92 -2.14
C GLY A 26 -13.64 -7.58 -2.35
N ARG A 27 -12.93 -7.05 -1.33
CA ARG A 27 -12.23 -5.77 -1.49
C ARG A 27 -10.99 -5.90 -2.37
N GLU A 28 -10.61 -4.80 -2.99
CA GLU A 28 -9.33 -4.72 -3.68
C GLU A 28 -8.21 -4.66 -2.64
N SER A 29 -7.19 -5.49 -2.81
CA SER A 29 -6.11 -5.56 -1.84
C SER A 29 -4.75 -5.68 -2.52
N LYS A 30 -3.69 -5.35 -1.77
CA LYS A 30 -2.32 -5.57 -2.19
C LYS A 30 -1.57 -6.31 -1.09
N SER A 31 -0.73 -7.26 -1.50
CA SER A 31 0.15 -7.99 -0.60
C SER A 31 1.56 -7.48 -0.77
N ILE A 32 2.20 -7.10 0.33
CA ILE A 32 3.53 -6.50 0.36
C ILE A 32 4.44 -7.47 1.10
N THR A 33 5.41 -8.04 0.39
CA THR A 33 6.37 -8.98 1.00
C THR A 33 7.70 -8.28 1.18
N LEU A 34 8.18 -8.26 2.43
CA LEU A 34 9.40 -7.56 2.81
C LEU A 34 10.23 -8.41 3.75
N THR A 35 11.53 -8.08 3.83
CA THR A 35 12.42 -8.69 4.81
C THR A 35 12.38 -7.86 6.09
N MET A 36 11.62 -8.31 7.08
CA MET A 36 11.56 -7.72 8.41
C MET A 36 10.86 -8.70 9.34
N ASP A 37 10.96 -8.47 10.65
CA ASP A 37 10.25 -9.32 11.60
C ASP A 37 8.80 -8.86 11.78
N TYR A 38 8.01 -9.69 12.43
CA TYR A 38 6.59 -9.41 12.66
C TYR A 38 6.39 -8.12 13.46
N GLU A 39 7.19 -7.93 14.51
CA GLU A 39 7.03 -6.74 15.37
C GLU A 39 7.26 -5.45 14.61
N THR A 40 8.28 -5.43 13.74
CA THR A 40 8.57 -4.27 12.90
C THR A 40 7.44 -4.04 11.90
N ALA A 41 6.94 -5.10 11.28
CA ALA A 41 5.84 -5.00 10.34
C ALA A 41 4.57 -4.47 11.01
N ALA A 42 4.24 -5.00 12.19
CA ALA A 42 3.06 -4.58 12.93
C ALA A 42 3.17 -3.14 13.43
N ALA A 43 4.39 -2.65 13.67
CA ALA A 43 4.61 -1.27 14.07
C ALA A 43 4.60 -0.30 12.87
N THR A 44 4.90 -0.80 11.68
CA THR A 44 5.03 0.03 10.47
C THR A 44 3.72 0.17 9.72
N PHE A 45 3.00 -0.92 9.56
CA PHE A 45 1.74 -0.95 8.80
C PHE A 45 0.56 -0.92 9.75
N ALA A 46 -0.38 -0.03 9.49
CA ALA A 46 -1.58 0.13 10.31
C ALA A 46 -2.68 0.71 9.45
N ASP A 47 -3.89 0.76 10.00
CA ASP A 47 -5.00 1.43 9.32
C ASP A 47 -4.70 2.91 9.15
N ASP A 48 -5.08 3.43 8.00
CA ASP A 48 -5.01 4.86 7.67
C ASP A 48 -3.59 5.46 7.66
N VAL A 49 -2.56 4.63 7.55
CA VAL A 49 -1.19 5.11 7.36
C VAL A 49 -0.93 5.28 5.87
N PRO A 50 -0.58 6.48 5.41
CA PRO A 50 -0.27 6.70 4.00
C PRO A 50 0.98 5.94 3.58
N TRP A 51 0.95 5.40 2.38
CA TRP A 51 2.12 4.71 1.83
C TRP A 51 2.15 4.80 0.31
N SER A 52 3.32 4.62 -0.25
CA SER A 52 3.55 4.72 -1.69
C SER A 52 4.40 3.56 -2.18
N ILE A 53 4.28 3.26 -3.47
CA ILE A 53 5.17 2.33 -4.16
C ILE A 53 6.15 3.16 -4.97
N LEU A 54 7.44 2.86 -4.82
CA LEU A 54 8.49 3.49 -5.59
C LEU A 54 8.98 2.49 -6.64
N TYR A 55 8.97 2.90 -7.88
CA TYR A 55 9.41 2.07 -9.00
C TYR A 55 10.59 2.74 -9.69
N GLN A 56 11.68 1.99 -9.82
CA GLN A 56 12.84 2.45 -10.58
C GLN A 56 12.81 1.78 -11.94
N PRO A 57 12.48 2.51 -13.02
CA PRO A 57 12.54 1.95 -14.36
C PRO A 57 13.95 1.55 -14.74
N SER A 58 14.07 0.64 -15.68
CA SER A 58 15.37 0.19 -16.17
C SER A 58 16.08 1.28 -16.94
N ASP A 59 17.40 1.30 -16.85
CA ASP A 59 18.21 2.16 -17.69
C ASP A 59 17.94 1.86 -19.16
N TYR A 60 18.02 2.88 -19.99
CA TYR A 60 17.84 2.73 -21.42
C TYR A 60 18.93 3.48 -22.19
N TYR A 61 19.17 3.06 -23.42
CA TYR A 61 20.15 3.71 -24.29
C TYR A 61 19.45 4.81 -25.09
N ASP A 62 20.00 6.03 -25.00
CA ASP A 62 19.51 7.16 -25.78
C ASP A 62 20.37 7.30 -27.05
N PRO A 63 19.84 7.02 -28.24
CA PRO A 63 20.60 7.11 -29.47
C PRO A 63 20.97 8.55 -29.85
N GLU A 64 20.24 9.54 -29.33
CA GLU A 64 20.58 10.95 -29.63
C GLU A 64 21.83 11.42 -28.89
N THR A 65 21.92 11.06 -27.59
CA THR A 65 23.10 11.43 -26.81
C THR A 65 24.18 10.36 -26.81
N GLN A 66 23.85 9.14 -27.29
CA GLN A 66 24.74 7.98 -27.31
C GLN A 66 25.18 7.60 -25.87
N GLN A 67 24.30 7.77 -24.92
CA GLN A 67 24.59 7.47 -23.52
C GLN A 67 23.46 6.63 -22.90
N MET A 68 23.82 5.87 -21.87
CA MET A 68 22.83 5.20 -21.05
C MET A 68 22.17 6.22 -20.15
N VAL A 69 20.86 6.12 -20.03
CA VAL A 69 20.06 7.05 -19.22
C VAL A 69 19.38 6.27 -18.12
N THR A 70 19.48 6.79 -16.89
CA THR A 70 18.75 6.25 -15.75
C THR A 70 17.51 7.11 -15.54
N PRO A 71 16.30 6.58 -15.76
CA PRO A 71 15.09 7.36 -15.57
C PRO A 71 14.90 7.71 -14.08
N PRO A 72 14.15 8.77 -13.79
CA PRO A 72 13.82 9.07 -12.38
C PRO A 72 12.95 8.01 -11.78
N VAL A 73 13.02 7.88 -10.46
CA VAL A 73 12.13 7.00 -9.71
C VAL A 73 10.70 7.51 -9.82
N GLU A 74 9.77 6.60 -10.07
CA GLU A 74 8.35 6.92 -10.12
C GLU A 74 7.72 6.56 -8.78
N GLU A 75 6.93 7.46 -8.25
CA GLU A 75 6.23 7.25 -6.99
C GLU A 75 4.73 7.16 -7.24
N TYR A 76 4.09 6.09 -6.75
CA TYR A 76 2.66 5.87 -6.86
C TYR A 76 2.04 5.84 -5.48
N ASP A 77 1.15 6.77 -5.20
CA ASP A 77 0.46 6.83 -3.92
C ASP A 77 -0.51 5.65 -3.81
N ASN A 78 -0.37 4.89 -2.74
CA ASN A 78 -1.22 3.75 -2.43
C ASN A 78 -1.97 3.93 -1.11
N SER A 79 -2.14 5.16 -0.68
CA SER A 79 -2.82 5.49 0.58
C SER A 79 -4.30 5.07 0.58
N ASP A 80 -4.87 4.80 -0.59
CA ASP A 80 -6.23 4.24 -0.70
C ASP A 80 -6.33 2.83 -0.09
N TYR A 81 -5.22 2.10 -0.06
CA TYR A 81 -5.16 0.78 0.58
C TYR A 81 -4.88 1.03 2.06
N CYS A 82 -5.90 1.46 2.77
CA CYS A 82 -5.77 2.02 4.11
C CYS A 82 -6.22 1.06 5.24
N ILE A 83 -6.59 -0.17 4.89
CA ILE A 83 -7.05 -1.14 5.88
C ILE A 83 -6.01 -2.24 6.00
N LEU A 84 -5.48 -2.41 7.22
CA LEU A 84 -4.52 -3.47 7.51
C LEU A 84 -5.24 -4.81 7.63
N GLY A 85 -4.78 -5.79 6.86
CA GLY A 85 -5.25 -7.17 6.94
C GLY A 85 -4.27 -8.04 7.69
N ASP A 86 -4.11 -9.27 7.21
CA ASP A 86 -3.25 -10.23 7.86
C ASP A 86 -1.78 -9.93 7.62
N ILE A 87 -0.95 -10.23 8.61
CA ILE A 87 0.51 -10.22 8.47
C ILE A 87 0.95 -11.68 8.58
N THR A 88 1.52 -12.20 7.50
CA THR A 88 1.96 -13.60 7.44
C THR A 88 3.47 -13.67 7.56
N VAL A 89 3.96 -14.46 8.51
CA VAL A 89 5.40 -14.65 8.70
C VAL A 89 5.85 -15.88 7.93
N HIS A 90 6.92 -15.73 7.16
CA HIS A 90 7.48 -16.81 6.37
C HIS A 90 8.77 -17.33 6.98
N ARG A 91 9.12 -18.57 6.67
CA ARG A 91 10.32 -19.20 7.20
C ARG A 91 11.62 -18.55 6.75
N ASP A 92 11.60 -17.89 5.61
CA ASP A 92 12.79 -17.30 5.00
C ASP A 92 13.17 -15.93 5.58
N GLY A 93 12.48 -15.49 6.63
CA GLY A 93 12.76 -14.19 7.26
C GLY A 93 11.99 -13.04 6.64
N THR A 94 11.06 -13.33 5.72
CA THR A 94 10.18 -12.31 5.15
C THR A 94 8.82 -12.32 5.83
N VAL A 95 8.08 -11.22 5.68
CA VAL A 95 6.68 -11.15 6.08
C VAL A 95 5.87 -10.63 4.90
N THR A 96 4.62 -11.05 4.81
CA THR A 96 3.68 -10.49 3.85
C THR A 96 2.60 -9.74 4.60
N VAL A 97 2.46 -8.46 4.29
CA VAL A 97 1.45 -7.58 4.87
C VAL A 97 0.37 -7.35 3.82
N LYS A 98 -0.88 -7.56 4.19
CA LYS A 98 -2.00 -7.31 3.28
C LYS A 98 -2.63 -5.96 3.63
N MET A 99 -2.75 -5.09 2.63
CA MET A 99 -3.42 -3.80 2.76
C MET A 99 -4.56 -3.74 1.76
N GLY A 100 -5.73 -3.27 2.19
CA GLY A 100 -6.91 -3.26 1.35
C GLY A 100 -7.62 -1.93 1.30
N LYS A 101 -8.44 -1.78 0.26
CA LYS A 101 -9.34 -0.64 0.12
C LYS A 101 -10.66 -0.91 0.83
N PRO A 102 -11.36 0.12 1.32
CA PRO A 102 -12.72 -0.04 1.79
C PRO A 102 -13.62 -0.55 0.66
N THR A 103 -14.56 -1.42 1.01
CA THR A 103 -15.59 -1.84 0.05
C THR A 103 -16.61 -0.71 -0.12
N GLY A 104 -17.45 -0.80 -1.15
CA GLY A 104 -18.50 0.19 -1.37
C GLY A 104 -19.44 0.31 -0.18
N GLU A 105 -19.79 -0.83 0.45
CA GLU A 105 -20.63 -0.83 1.64
C GLU A 105 -19.94 -0.13 2.81
N GLU A 106 -18.66 -0.38 3.01
CA GLU A 106 -17.89 0.26 4.07
C GLU A 106 -17.80 1.76 3.86
N LEU A 107 -17.56 2.19 2.64
CA LEU A 107 -17.53 3.62 2.29
C LEU A 107 -18.87 4.28 2.56
N TYR A 108 -19.96 3.62 2.19
CA TYR A 108 -21.30 4.12 2.47
C TYR A 108 -21.52 4.31 3.97
N ASN A 109 -21.12 3.31 4.76
CA ASN A 109 -21.28 3.37 6.21
C ASN A 109 -20.43 4.47 6.85
N ILE A 110 -19.21 4.67 6.36
CA ILE A 110 -18.33 5.75 6.83
C ILE A 110 -18.98 7.11 6.55
N LEU A 111 -19.49 7.30 5.34
CA LEU A 111 -20.14 8.56 4.98
C LEU A 111 -21.41 8.79 5.77
N LYS A 112 -22.17 7.75 6.02
CA LYS A 112 -23.38 7.82 6.83
C LYS A 112 -23.08 8.21 8.27
N GLU A 113 -22.07 7.59 8.87
CA GLU A 113 -21.65 7.92 10.22
C GLU A 113 -21.15 9.35 10.33
N ALA A 114 -20.38 9.80 9.35
CA ALA A 114 -19.91 11.19 9.32
C ALA A 114 -21.07 12.17 9.25
N ALA A 115 -22.08 11.87 8.44
CA ALA A 115 -23.26 12.73 8.35
C ALA A 115 -24.08 12.75 9.62
N GLU A 116 -24.18 11.60 10.29
CA GLU A 116 -24.94 11.49 11.55
C GLU A 116 -24.21 12.13 12.72
N SER A 117 -22.87 12.12 12.69
CA SER A 117 -22.08 12.69 13.78
C SER A 117 -21.84 14.18 13.64
N GLU A 118 -22.16 14.77 12.49
CA GLU A 118 -22.06 16.20 12.36
C GLU A 118 -23.06 16.88 13.29
N PRO A 119 -22.62 17.81 14.11
CA PRO A 119 -23.56 18.58 14.89
C PRO A 119 -24.36 19.40 13.92
N THR A 120 -25.51 18.95 13.64
CA THR A 120 -26.43 19.77 12.97
C THR A 120 -26.74 20.83 13.92
N ALA A 121 -26.36 21.81 13.64
CA ALA A 121 -26.65 22.85 14.43
C ALA A 121 -28.06 22.87 14.79
N GLU A 122 -28.52 22.46 15.19
CA GLU A 122 -29.56 22.52 15.51
C GLU A 122 -30.01 23.30 15.93
N VAL A 123 -30.24 23.54 15.89
CA VAL A 123 -30.70 24.22 16.01
C VAL A 123 -31.52 24.47 16.33
#